data_ab2c04cf73d2a8266d62e0cf89c62ea5
#
_entry.id   ab2c04cf73d2a8266d62e0cf89c62ea5
#
_cell.length_a   1.000
_cell.length_b   1.000
_cell.length_c   1.000
_cell.angle_alpha   90.00
_cell.angle_beta   90.00
_cell.angle_gamma   90.00
#
_symmetry.space_group_name_H-M   'P 1'
#
loop_
_entity.id
_entity.type
_entity.pdbx_description
1 polymer ?
#
loop_
_entity_poly.entity_id
_entity_poly.type
_entity_poly.pdbx_seq_one_letter_code
_entity_poly.pdbx_strand_id
1 'polypeptide(L)'
;EQSVLTQTGAVMGTPAYMSPEQARGNGRHLDRRSDVYSIGATLYELLTGRPPFSGPEVVDLLLAVLHDDPKSPRSMVPSVPVDLETIVLKCLAKEPELRYDSMRALANDLQCYIDGEPIAGRRSTLRYRLRRYVRRHRALVVVGTIAALVSVTLGGIGIRTEIRARQRAQLAQQLGQDIRDMELFMRFGYALPTHDIRREQAVVRAKMDGLSARLKTANRESGAALHYGLGRGHLVLRQYADAQRELQIALQAGYESESLRTALGLALGERYRQELTQAKRFGNKQWIAQRDQELTTEFLHPALKYLRDDPQGVESPLYVKGLLAFYQQQHESALALAKQAQAETPWLADPLVLEGDVYHAQAQSILLAGKWKEARDLLLLAVARHRAAASISRSDGRVYEAEANDWVRVMEAEAQSGAPVLESWRAASEAAEHMMTTNPQLASGATLKAWANWRFGKTKLLRGEDAKQPLETALESAQAAIKLSPNDWQAIYFYSLVLSTLADLP
;
A
#
# COMPACT_ATOMS: atom_id res chain seq x y z
N GLU A 1 -3.13 -85.11 -75.21
CA GLU A 1 -4.46 -84.61 -75.12
C GLU A 1 -5.26 -85.40 -74.12
N GLN A 2 -5.26 -85.11 -72.86
CA GLN A 2 -6.22 -85.63 -71.93
C GLN A 2 -6.66 -84.46 -71.07
N SER A 3 -7.87 -83.98 -71.34
CA SER A 3 -8.63 -83.05 -70.53
C SER A 3 -8.91 -83.69 -69.16
N VAL A 4 -8.25 -83.25 -68.10
CA VAL A 4 -8.63 -83.64 -66.73
C VAL A 4 -9.89 -82.93 -66.41
N LEU A 5 -11.05 -83.61 -66.60
CA LEU A 5 -12.34 -83.21 -66.03
C LEU A 5 -12.24 -83.29 -64.47
N THR A 6 -12.15 -82.18 -63.83
CA THR A 6 -12.37 -82.06 -62.40
C THR A 6 -13.80 -82.54 -62.04
N GLN A 7 -13.93 -83.59 -61.25
CA GLN A 7 -15.22 -84.10 -60.75
C GLN A 7 -15.90 -83.00 -59.93
N THR A 8 -17.11 -82.66 -60.37
CA THR A 8 -18.01 -81.74 -59.75
C THR A 8 -18.43 -82.33 -58.36
N GLY A 9 -17.91 -81.74 -57.22
CA GLY A 9 -18.29 -82.19 -55.91
C GLY A 9 -17.15 -82.38 -54.90
N ALA A 10 -15.87 -82.36 -55.37
CA ALA A 10 -14.76 -82.43 -54.38
C ALA A 10 -14.46 -81.06 -53.81
N VAL A 11 -14.56 -80.96 -52.46
CA VAL A 11 -14.14 -79.80 -51.69
C VAL A 11 -12.64 -79.64 -51.83
N MET A 12 -12.20 -78.76 -52.71
CA MET A 12 -10.78 -78.52 -52.97
C MET A 12 -10.25 -77.41 -52.09
N GLY A 13 -9.30 -77.74 -51.21
CA GLY A 13 -8.64 -76.78 -50.30
C GLY A 13 -8.68 -77.21 -48.82
N THR A 14 -7.92 -76.54 -47.97
CA THR A 14 -7.96 -76.79 -46.49
C THR A 14 -9.22 -76.19 -45.85
N PRO A 15 -10.13 -77.02 -45.37
CA PRO A 15 -11.50 -76.54 -44.93
C PRO A 15 -11.50 -75.45 -43.86
N ALA A 16 -10.45 -75.39 -43.04
CA ALA A 16 -10.34 -74.41 -41.94
C ALA A 16 -10.20 -72.94 -42.36
N TYR A 17 -9.85 -72.66 -43.64
CA TYR A 17 -9.66 -71.32 -44.20
C TYR A 17 -10.68 -71.00 -45.29
N MET A 18 -11.61 -71.89 -45.56
CA MET A 18 -12.68 -71.71 -46.56
C MET A 18 -13.67 -70.67 -46.08
N SER A 19 -14.13 -69.81 -46.98
CA SER A 19 -15.23 -68.90 -46.70
C SER A 19 -16.57 -69.66 -46.64
N PRO A 20 -17.58 -69.09 -45.90
CA PRO A 20 -18.90 -69.70 -45.82
C PRO A 20 -19.57 -70.00 -47.19
N GLU A 21 -19.37 -69.14 -48.20
CA GLU A 21 -19.87 -69.31 -49.55
C GLU A 21 -19.14 -70.42 -50.28
N GLN A 22 -17.83 -70.62 -50.03
CA GLN A 22 -17.10 -71.79 -50.57
C GLN A 22 -17.53 -73.09 -49.89
N ALA A 23 -17.76 -73.10 -48.62
CA ALA A 23 -18.23 -74.22 -47.82
C ALA A 23 -19.67 -74.69 -48.22
N ARG A 24 -20.52 -73.75 -48.72
CA ARG A 24 -21.86 -74.07 -49.27
C ARG A 24 -21.81 -74.75 -50.65
N GLY A 25 -20.66 -74.81 -51.28
CA GLY A 25 -20.53 -75.43 -52.64
C GLY A 25 -21.15 -74.61 -53.78
N ASN A 26 -21.55 -73.37 -53.53
CA ASN A 26 -22.24 -72.51 -54.48
C ASN A 26 -21.20 -71.75 -55.38
N GLY A 27 -20.54 -72.42 -56.29
CA GLY A 27 -19.51 -71.84 -57.13
C GLY A 27 -19.90 -70.68 -58.03
N ARG A 28 -21.22 -70.38 -58.14
CA ARG A 28 -21.78 -69.25 -58.95
C ARG A 28 -21.78 -67.88 -58.20
N HIS A 29 -21.45 -67.84 -56.88
CA HIS A 29 -21.48 -66.59 -56.05
C HIS A 29 -20.15 -66.32 -55.33
N LEU A 30 -19.08 -66.92 -55.87
CA LEU A 30 -17.72 -66.63 -55.35
C LEU A 30 -17.22 -65.30 -55.93
N ASP A 31 -16.89 -64.37 -55.04
CA ASP A 31 -16.29 -63.13 -55.45
C ASP A 31 -14.92 -62.91 -54.70
N ARG A 32 -14.27 -61.79 -54.95
CA ARG A 32 -12.98 -61.42 -54.34
C ARG A 32 -13.03 -61.32 -52.81
N ARG A 33 -14.21 -61.32 -52.19
CA ARG A 33 -14.37 -61.24 -50.74
C ARG A 33 -14.17 -62.57 -50.03
N SER A 34 -14.25 -63.66 -50.82
CA SER A 34 -13.85 -64.99 -50.36
C SER A 34 -12.36 -65.04 -50.03
N ASP A 35 -11.52 -64.39 -50.85
CA ASP A 35 -10.08 -64.33 -50.58
C ASP A 35 -9.80 -63.46 -49.31
N VAL A 36 -10.58 -62.38 -49.10
CA VAL A 36 -10.51 -61.55 -47.85
C VAL A 36 -10.76 -62.42 -46.63
N TYR A 37 -11.75 -63.32 -46.70
CA TYR A 37 -12.05 -64.23 -45.58
C TYR A 37 -10.88 -65.20 -45.36
N SER A 38 -10.33 -65.85 -46.38
CA SER A 38 -9.23 -66.78 -46.27
C SER A 38 -7.94 -66.15 -45.70
N ILE A 39 -7.65 -64.94 -46.12
CA ILE A 39 -6.55 -64.17 -45.52
C ILE A 39 -6.88 -63.79 -44.07
N GLY A 40 -8.17 -63.43 -43.73
CA GLY A 40 -8.63 -63.19 -42.39
C GLY A 40 -8.43 -64.42 -41.49
N ALA A 41 -8.75 -65.63 -41.98
CA ALA A 41 -8.54 -66.91 -41.27
C ALA A 41 -7.05 -67.18 -41.02
N THR A 42 -6.20 -66.91 -42.01
CA THR A 42 -4.76 -67.00 -41.84
C THR A 42 -4.20 -65.97 -40.83
N LEU A 43 -4.64 -64.74 -40.88
CA LEU A 43 -4.26 -63.70 -39.91
C LEU A 43 -4.77 -64.06 -38.49
N TYR A 44 -5.97 -64.66 -38.36
CA TYR A 44 -6.50 -65.13 -37.10
C TYR A 44 -5.57 -66.16 -36.47
N GLU A 45 -5.15 -67.17 -37.28
CA GLU A 45 -4.23 -68.20 -36.81
C GLU A 45 -2.85 -67.65 -36.48
N LEU A 46 -2.30 -66.73 -37.26
CA LEU A 46 -1.03 -66.07 -36.94
C LEU A 46 -1.10 -65.34 -35.60
N LEU A 47 -2.24 -64.76 -35.25
CA LEU A 47 -2.44 -64.02 -33.99
C LEU A 47 -2.72 -64.91 -32.79
N THR A 48 -3.38 -66.08 -33.01
CA THR A 48 -3.91 -66.90 -31.92
C THR A 48 -3.21 -68.27 -31.80
N GLY A 49 -2.46 -68.69 -32.82
CA GLY A 49 -1.81 -70.00 -32.93
C GLY A 49 -2.79 -71.13 -33.27
N ARG A 50 -4.04 -70.81 -33.64
CA ARG A 50 -5.09 -71.80 -34.02
C ARG A 50 -5.99 -71.19 -35.07
N PRO A 51 -6.53 -72.02 -36.00
CA PRO A 51 -7.51 -71.57 -36.97
C PRO A 51 -8.79 -71.10 -36.30
N PRO A 52 -9.59 -70.21 -36.95
CA PRO A 52 -10.79 -69.62 -36.36
C PRO A 52 -11.85 -70.67 -36.00
N PHE A 53 -11.89 -71.76 -36.71
CA PHE A 53 -12.78 -72.90 -36.52
C PHE A 53 -12.04 -74.20 -36.56
N SER A 54 -12.46 -75.19 -35.77
CA SER A 54 -11.91 -76.52 -35.70
C SER A 54 -13.03 -77.50 -35.34
N GLY A 55 -12.97 -78.72 -35.83
CA GLY A 55 -13.92 -79.75 -35.52
C GLY A 55 -13.28 -81.13 -35.63
N PRO A 56 -13.83 -82.15 -34.95
CA PRO A 56 -13.34 -83.55 -34.96
C PRO A 56 -13.47 -84.21 -36.34
N GLU A 57 -14.51 -83.83 -37.11
CA GLU A 57 -14.71 -84.28 -38.49
C GLU A 57 -14.84 -83.06 -39.42
N VAL A 58 -14.61 -83.30 -40.75
CA VAL A 58 -14.70 -82.26 -41.78
C VAL A 58 -16.08 -81.61 -41.85
N VAL A 59 -17.14 -82.39 -41.57
CA VAL A 59 -18.51 -81.91 -41.59
C VAL A 59 -18.76 -80.94 -40.42
N ASP A 60 -18.26 -81.25 -39.23
CA ASP A 60 -18.39 -80.35 -38.05
C ASP A 60 -17.66 -79.04 -38.28
N LEU A 61 -16.46 -79.09 -38.89
CA LEU A 61 -15.69 -77.93 -39.24
C LEU A 61 -16.44 -77.05 -40.25
N LEU A 62 -17.04 -77.67 -41.31
CA LEU A 62 -17.83 -76.91 -42.30
C LEU A 62 -19.08 -76.29 -41.70
N LEU A 63 -19.76 -76.99 -40.77
CA LEU A 63 -20.89 -76.40 -40.05
C LEU A 63 -20.48 -75.22 -39.17
N ALA A 64 -19.34 -75.30 -38.49
CA ALA A 64 -18.81 -74.19 -37.70
C ALA A 64 -18.43 -72.99 -38.60
N VAL A 65 -17.82 -73.21 -39.75
CA VAL A 65 -17.55 -72.16 -40.76
C VAL A 65 -18.83 -71.48 -41.21
N LEU A 66 -19.91 -72.23 -41.35
CA LEU A 66 -21.19 -71.71 -41.86
C LEU A 66 -21.97 -70.92 -40.80
N HIS A 67 -21.96 -71.36 -39.52
CA HIS A 67 -22.90 -70.90 -38.55
C HIS A 67 -22.31 -70.29 -37.29
N ASP A 68 -21.12 -70.69 -36.87
CA ASP A 68 -20.53 -70.19 -35.62
C ASP A 68 -19.75 -68.90 -35.83
N ASP A 69 -19.81 -68.00 -34.86
CA ASP A 69 -18.94 -66.80 -34.83
C ASP A 69 -17.53 -67.17 -34.35
N PRO A 70 -16.48 -66.62 -34.96
CA PRO A 70 -15.13 -66.85 -34.50
C PRO A 70 -14.93 -66.27 -33.10
N LYS A 71 -14.25 -67.00 -32.21
CA LYS A 71 -13.88 -66.50 -30.91
C LYS A 71 -13.02 -65.19 -31.07
N SER A 72 -13.25 -64.22 -30.18
CA SER A 72 -12.41 -63.01 -30.18
C SER A 72 -10.94 -63.37 -29.99
N PRO A 73 -10.03 -63.00 -30.90
CA PRO A 73 -8.59 -63.25 -30.78
C PRO A 73 -8.05 -62.83 -29.41
N ARG A 74 -8.53 -61.74 -28.85
CA ARG A 74 -8.09 -61.24 -27.54
C ARG A 74 -8.59 -62.03 -26.35
N SER A 75 -9.65 -62.82 -26.53
CA SER A 75 -10.07 -63.76 -25.50
C SER A 75 -9.11 -64.93 -25.34
N MET A 76 -8.35 -65.26 -26.38
CA MET A 76 -7.35 -66.31 -26.39
C MET A 76 -5.93 -65.76 -26.12
N VAL A 77 -5.59 -64.60 -26.70
CA VAL A 77 -4.32 -63.93 -26.58
C VAL A 77 -4.57 -62.45 -26.23
N PRO A 78 -4.59 -62.08 -24.95
CA PRO A 78 -4.91 -60.71 -24.51
C PRO A 78 -4.00 -59.62 -25.02
N SER A 79 -2.79 -59.97 -25.47
CA SER A 79 -1.80 -59.06 -26.05
C SER A 79 -2.12 -58.60 -27.47
N VAL A 80 -3.06 -59.26 -28.15
CA VAL A 80 -3.48 -58.84 -29.52
C VAL A 80 -4.05 -57.42 -29.49
N PRO A 81 -3.54 -56.49 -30.30
CA PRO A 81 -4.05 -55.15 -30.41
C PRO A 81 -5.54 -55.16 -30.86
N VAL A 82 -6.34 -54.26 -30.24
CA VAL A 82 -7.81 -54.15 -30.54
C VAL A 82 -8.07 -53.86 -32.01
N ASP A 83 -7.19 -53.09 -32.66
CA ASP A 83 -7.33 -52.71 -34.07
C ASP A 83 -7.09 -53.93 -34.98
N LEU A 84 -6.08 -54.80 -34.67
CA LEU A 84 -5.85 -56.07 -35.41
C LEU A 84 -7.02 -57.08 -35.21
N GLU A 85 -7.51 -57.20 -33.97
CA GLU A 85 -8.74 -57.99 -33.70
C GLU A 85 -9.90 -57.50 -34.56
N THR A 86 -10.12 -56.17 -34.62
CA THR A 86 -11.20 -55.59 -35.42
C THR A 86 -11.04 -55.87 -36.88
N ILE A 87 -9.84 -55.78 -37.42
CA ILE A 87 -9.53 -56.11 -38.84
C ILE A 87 -9.82 -57.57 -39.11
N VAL A 88 -9.30 -58.46 -38.31
CA VAL A 88 -9.45 -59.93 -38.49
C VAL A 88 -10.91 -60.33 -38.37
N LEU A 89 -11.65 -59.91 -37.35
CA LEU A 89 -13.05 -60.24 -37.18
C LEU A 89 -13.92 -59.67 -38.31
N LYS A 90 -13.56 -58.52 -38.86
CA LYS A 90 -14.25 -57.96 -40.03
C LYS A 90 -13.99 -58.82 -41.29
N CYS A 91 -12.80 -59.37 -41.48
CA CYS A 91 -12.51 -60.29 -42.56
C CYS A 91 -13.34 -61.58 -42.43
N LEU A 92 -13.52 -62.09 -41.20
CA LEU A 92 -14.23 -63.34 -40.86
C LEU A 92 -15.74 -63.20 -40.76
N ALA A 93 -16.32 -62.06 -41.07
CA ALA A 93 -17.75 -61.85 -41.10
C ALA A 93 -18.43 -62.85 -42.03
N LYS A 94 -19.57 -63.46 -41.63
CA LYS A 94 -20.26 -64.50 -42.40
C LYS A 94 -20.80 -63.96 -43.68
N GLU A 95 -21.37 -62.75 -43.67
CA GLU A 95 -21.90 -62.06 -44.84
C GLU A 95 -20.80 -61.34 -45.59
N PRO A 96 -20.60 -61.58 -46.90
CA PRO A 96 -19.56 -60.89 -47.67
C PRO A 96 -19.65 -59.37 -47.66
N GLU A 97 -20.87 -58.82 -47.53
CA GLU A 97 -21.15 -57.39 -47.48
C GLU A 97 -20.57 -56.71 -46.20
N LEU A 98 -20.39 -57.48 -45.14
CA LEU A 98 -19.80 -57.00 -43.87
C LEU A 98 -18.28 -57.06 -43.81
N ARG A 99 -17.64 -57.70 -44.82
CA ARG A 99 -16.20 -57.82 -44.96
C ARG A 99 -15.62 -56.57 -45.61
N TYR A 100 -14.32 -56.59 -45.85
CA TYR A 100 -13.66 -55.62 -46.74
C TYR A 100 -14.05 -55.91 -48.20
N ASP A 101 -14.39 -54.85 -48.97
CA ASP A 101 -14.83 -54.96 -50.37
C ASP A 101 -13.73 -55.53 -51.29
N SER A 102 -12.48 -55.45 -50.89
CA SER A 102 -11.33 -55.91 -51.65
C SER A 102 -10.10 -56.13 -50.74
N MET A 103 -9.15 -56.91 -51.25
CA MET A 103 -7.83 -57.10 -50.62
C MET A 103 -7.09 -55.75 -50.44
N ARG A 104 -7.31 -54.77 -51.34
CA ARG A 104 -6.75 -53.45 -51.23
C ARG A 104 -7.33 -52.68 -50.00
N ALA A 105 -8.60 -52.84 -49.74
CA ALA A 105 -9.24 -52.21 -48.58
C ALA A 105 -8.71 -52.80 -47.26
N LEU A 106 -8.49 -54.12 -47.22
CA LEU A 106 -7.85 -54.82 -46.09
C LEU A 106 -6.39 -54.33 -45.93
N ALA A 107 -5.61 -54.29 -47.04
CA ALA A 107 -4.24 -53.83 -46.99
C ALA A 107 -4.12 -52.37 -46.49
N ASN A 108 -5.04 -51.49 -46.87
CA ASN A 108 -5.07 -50.13 -46.39
C ASN A 108 -5.30 -50.05 -44.89
N ASP A 109 -6.23 -50.84 -44.32
CA ASP A 109 -6.49 -50.84 -42.86
C ASP A 109 -5.30 -51.45 -42.08
N LEU A 110 -4.63 -52.47 -42.64
CA LEU A 110 -3.39 -53.00 -42.07
C LEU A 110 -2.25 -51.95 -42.13
N GLN A 111 -2.15 -51.22 -43.24
CA GLN A 111 -1.16 -50.13 -43.37
C GLN A 111 -1.48 -49.00 -42.35
N CYS A 112 -2.73 -48.57 -42.23
CA CYS A 112 -3.16 -47.60 -41.20
C CYS A 112 -2.79 -48.09 -39.80
N TYR A 113 -2.96 -49.38 -39.51
CA TYR A 113 -2.55 -49.93 -38.23
C TYR A 113 -1.02 -49.82 -38.02
N ILE A 114 -0.20 -50.17 -39.03
CA ILE A 114 1.28 -50.08 -38.98
C ILE A 114 1.71 -48.63 -38.80
N ASP A 115 1.12 -47.71 -39.55
CA ASP A 115 1.43 -46.26 -39.49
C ASP A 115 0.86 -45.55 -38.25
N GLY A 116 0.10 -46.27 -37.47
CA GLY A 116 -0.53 -45.68 -36.27
C GLY A 116 -1.73 -44.80 -36.60
N GLU A 117 -2.34 -44.94 -37.79
CA GLU A 117 -3.52 -44.19 -38.21
C GLU A 117 -4.83 -44.90 -37.85
N PRO A 118 -5.96 -44.18 -37.75
CA PRO A 118 -7.25 -44.80 -37.50
C PRO A 118 -7.64 -45.75 -38.62
N ILE A 119 -8.06 -46.97 -38.25
CA ILE A 119 -8.57 -47.97 -39.21
C ILE A 119 -10.00 -47.69 -39.59
N ALA A 120 -10.42 -47.91 -40.83
CA ALA A 120 -11.79 -47.72 -41.32
C ALA A 120 -12.76 -48.74 -40.72
N GLY A 121 -12.26 -49.93 -40.34
CA GLY A 121 -13.05 -50.98 -39.72
C GLY A 121 -13.64 -50.65 -38.33
N ARG A 122 -13.23 -49.56 -37.70
CA ARG A 122 -13.66 -49.15 -36.35
C ARG A 122 -14.39 -47.80 -36.37
N ARG A 123 -15.52 -47.68 -35.69
CA ARG A 123 -16.18 -46.38 -35.48
C ARG A 123 -15.26 -45.42 -34.74
N SER A 124 -14.87 -44.33 -35.42
CA SER A 124 -13.90 -43.37 -34.94
C SER A 124 -14.54 -42.44 -33.89
N THR A 125 -14.29 -42.66 -32.62
CA THR A 125 -14.64 -41.71 -31.56
C THR A 125 -13.60 -40.58 -31.49
N LEU A 126 -14.02 -39.33 -31.11
CA LEU A 126 -13.10 -38.16 -30.93
C LEU A 126 -11.93 -38.52 -29.99
N ARG A 127 -12.24 -39.30 -28.92
CA ARG A 127 -11.24 -39.74 -27.93
C ARG A 127 -10.18 -40.65 -28.53
N TYR A 128 -10.56 -41.55 -29.49
CA TYR A 128 -9.64 -42.44 -30.17
C TYR A 128 -8.72 -41.66 -31.11
N ARG A 129 -9.27 -40.71 -31.89
CA ARG A 129 -8.49 -39.85 -32.79
C ARG A 129 -7.52 -38.97 -31.99
N LEU A 130 -7.97 -38.34 -30.90
CA LEU A 130 -7.13 -37.49 -30.07
C LEU A 130 -5.95 -38.28 -29.43
N ARG A 131 -6.25 -39.47 -28.88
CA ARG A 131 -5.20 -40.33 -28.28
C ARG A 131 -4.12 -40.73 -29.27
N ARG A 132 -4.49 -41.05 -30.52
CA ARG A 132 -3.53 -41.39 -31.58
C ARG A 132 -2.75 -40.16 -32.07
N TYR A 133 -3.40 -39.01 -32.22
CA TYR A 133 -2.75 -37.73 -32.56
C TYR A 133 -1.69 -37.36 -31.52
N VAL A 134 -2.06 -37.38 -30.23
CA VAL A 134 -1.15 -37.11 -29.11
C VAL A 134 0.05 -38.08 -29.12
N ARG A 135 -0.18 -39.39 -29.44
CA ARG A 135 0.88 -40.38 -29.45
C ARG A 135 1.87 -40.16 -30.64
N ARG A 136 1.37 -39.70 -31.77
CA ARG A 136 2.18 -39.39 -32.98
C ARG A 136 2.96 -38.09 -32.82
N HIS A 137 2.36 -37.08 -32.15
CA HIS A 137 2.92 -35.72 -32.01
C HIS A 137 3.27 -35.39 -30.58
N ARG A 138 3.78 -36.32 -29.79
CA ARG A 138 4.08 -36.13 -28.35
C ARG A 138 4.87 -34.87 -28.06
N ALA A 139 5.93 -34.58 -28.84
CA ALA A 139 6.77 -33.42 -28.65
C ALA A 139 6.01 -32.11 -28.86
N LEU A 140 5.20 -31.99 -29.90
CA LEU A 140 4.40 -30.81 -30.19
C LEU A 140 3.30 -30.58 -29.12
N VAL A 141 2.67 -31.66 -28.64
CA VAL A 141 1.67 -31.58 -27.58
C VAL A 141 2.30 -31.13 -26.27
N VAL A 142 3.46 -31.64 -25.90
CA VAL A 142 4.20 -31.24 -24.70
C VAL A 142 4.63 -29.78 -24.81
N VAL A 143 5.20 -29.35 -25.91
CA VAL A 143 5.60 -27.95 -26.13
C VAL A 143 4.36 -27.03 -26.08
N GLY A 144 3.27 -27.40 -26.73
CA GLY A 144 2.02 -26.64 -26.75
C GLY A 144 1.40 -26.51 -25.35
N THR A 145 1.42 -27.59 -24.54
CA THR A 145 0.91 -27.53 -23.15
C THR A 145 1.81 -26.67 -22.26
N ILE A 146 3.13 -26.77 -22.38
CA ILE A 146 4.06 -25.91 -21.64
C ILE A 146 3.86 -24.45 -22.05
N ALA A 147 3.78 -24.14 -23.32
CA ALA A 147 3.54 -22.78 -23.82
C ALA A 147 2.21 -22.20 -23.30
N ALA A 148 1.13 -23.00 -23.33
CA ALA A 148 -0.17 -22.61 -22.80
C ALA A 148 -0.09 -22.32 -21.28
N LEU A 149 0.60 -23.19 -20.53
CA LEU A 149 0.77 -23.05 -19.08
C LEU A 149 1.58 -21.80 -18.73
N VAL A 150 2.66 -21.54 -19.47
CA VAL A 150 3.46 -20.32 -19.33
C VAL A 150 2.62 -19.07 -19.67
N SER A 151 1.84 -19.10 -20.74
CA SER A 151 0.98 -17.99 -21.13
C SER A 151 -0.10 -17.68 -20.07
N VAL A 152 -0.73 -18.72 -19.52
CA VAL A 152 -1.73 -18.57 -18.43
C VAL A 152 -1.09 -18.02 -17.15
N THR A 153 0.11 -18.52 -16.79
CA THR A 153 0.81 -18.01 -15.61
C THR A 153 1.26 -16.56 -15.78
N LEU A 154 1.85 -16.20 -16.92
CA LEU A 154 2.23 -14.82 -17.22
C LEU A 154 1.01 -13.89 -17.29
N GLY A 155 -0.07 -14.32 -17.94
CA GLY A 155 -1.33 -13.59 -17.96
C GLY A 155 -1.90 -13.40 -16.56
N GLY A 156 -1.89 -14.42 -15.71
CA GLY A 156 -2.34 -14.35 -14.33
C GLY A 156 -1.49 -13.40 -13.47
N ILE A 157 -0.17 -13.40 -13.68
CA ILE A 157 0.75 -12.44 -13.01
C ILE A 157 0.43 -11.02 -13.51
N GLY A 158 0.29 -10.81 -14.81
CA GLY A 158 -0.04 -9.51 -15.41
C GLY A 158 -1.36 -8.93 -14.86
N ILE A 159 -2.42 -9.73 -14.81
CA ILE A 159 -3.72 -9.33 -14.24
C ILE A 159 -3.58 -8.98 -12.76
N ARG A 160 -2.86 -9.80 -11.98
CA ARG A 160 -2.64 -9.53 -10.54
C ARG A 160 -1.85 -8.25 -10.30
N THR A 161 -0.83 -7.96 -11.11
CA THR A 161 -0.04 -6.72 -10.99
C THR A 161 -0.89 -5.51 -11.35
N GLU A 162 -1.71 -5.59 -12.39
CA GLU A 162 -2.63 -4.53 -12.80
C GLU A 162 -3.69 -4.24 -11.72
N ILE A 163 -4.32 -5.27 -11.15
CA ILE A 163 -5.30 -5.11 -10.07
C ILE A 163 -4.64 -4.44 -8.85
N ARG A 164 -3.44 -4.89 -8.47
CA ARG A 164 -2.70 -4.27 -7.36
C ARG A 164 -2.33 -2.82 -7.64
N ALA A 165 -1.87 -2.52 -8.86
CA ALA A 165 -1.55 -1.15 -9.25
C ALA A 165 -2.78 -0.23 -9.18
N ARG A 166 -3.95 -0.67 -9.65
CA ARG A 166 -5.21 0.07 -9.55
C ARG A 166 -5.64 0.28 -8.09
N GLN A 167 -5.54 -0.75 -7.25
CA GLN A 167 -5.87 -0.64 -5.83
C GLN A 167 -4.95 0.35 -5.11
N ARG A 168 -3.64 0.34 -5.42
CA ARG A 168 -2.67 1.31 -4.89
C ARG A 168 -3.01 2.73 -5.33
N ALA A 169 -3.30 2.93 -6.61
CA ALA A 169 -3.65 4.25 -7.14
C ALA A 169 -4.95 4.80 -6.49
N GLN A 170 -5.96 3.96 -6.32
CA GLN A 170 -7.19 4.33 -5.63
C GLN A 170 -6.94 4.68 -4.16
N LEU A 171 -6.17 3.87 -3.44
CA LEU A 171 -5.81 4.16 -2.04
C LEU A 171 -5.03 5.47 -1.92
N ALA A 172 -4.04 5.69 -2.80
CA ALA A 172 -3.26 6.92 -2.81
C ALA A 172 -4.12 8.15 -3.10
N GLN A 173 -5.06 8.05 -4.05
CA GLN A 173 -5.99 9.11 -4.37
C GLN A 173 -6.93 9.42 -3.20
N GLN A 174 -7.54 8.40 -2.58
CA GLN A 174 -8.40 8.57 -1.41
C GLN A 174 -7.64 9.18 -0.24
N LEU A 175 -6.46 8.65 0.06
CA LEU A 175 -5.61 9.16 1.13
C LEU A 175 -5.19 10.62 0.87
N GLY A 176 -4.84 10.96 -0.37
CA GLY A 176 -4.53 12.33 -0.75
C GLY A 176 -5.72 13.28 -0.59
N GLN A 177 -6.95 12.81 -0.82
CA GLN A 177 -8.17 13.57 -0.54
C GLN A 177 -8.39 13.72 0.96
N ASP A 178 -8.31 12.64 1.73
CA ASP A 178 -8.49 12.66 3.19
C ASP A 178 -7.50 13.64 3.86
N ILE A 179 -6.23 13.65 3.43
CA ILE A 179 -5.20 14.56 3.93
C ILE A 179 -5.57 16.01 3.60
N ARG A 180 -5.86 16.31 2.33
CA ARG A 180 -6.25 17.68 1.92
C ARG A 180 -7.49 18.16 2.65
N ASP A 181 -8.46 17.30 2.83
CA ASP A 181 -9.68 17.65 3.59
C ASP A 181 -9.37 17.99 5.04
N MET A 182 -8.50 17.24 5.72
CA MET A 182 -8.09 17.54 7.08
C MET A 182 -7.35 18.88 7.18
N GLU A 183 -6.44 19.15 6.25
CA GLU A 183 -5.65 20.39 6.17
C GLU A 183 -6.53 21.61 5.92
N LEU A 184 -7.40 21.53 4.89
CA LEU A 184 -8.34 22.60 4.56
C LEU A 184 -9.33 22.84 5.68
N PHE A 185 -9.89 21.79 6.26
CA PHE A 185 -10.87 21.89 7.33
C PHE A 185 -10.29 22.62 8.56
N MET A 186 -9.08 22.23 8.99
CA MET A 186 -8.42 22.90 10.11
C MET A 186 -8.04 24.33 9.78
N ARG A 187 -7.62 24.62 8.56
CA ARG A 187 -7.33 26.00 8.13
C ARG A 187 -8.57 26.88 8.21
N PHE A 188 -9.70 26.40 7.68
CA PHE A 188 -10.96 27.13 7.82
C PHE A 188 -11.33 27.32 9.29
N GLY A 189 -11.19 26.29 10.13
CA GLY A 189 -11.40 26.39 11.56
C GLY A 189 -10.55 27.47 12.21
N TYR A 190 -9.25 27.51 11.89
CA TYR A 190 -8.35 28.57 12.40
C TYR A 190 -8.71 29.97 11.90
N ALA A 191 -9.24 30.13 10.71
CA ALA A 191 -9.62 31.42 10.14
C ALA A 191 -10.92 32.01 10.72
N LEU A 192 -11.77 31.19 11.34
CA LEU A 192 -12.99 31.64 11.99
C LEU A 192 -12.68 32.61 13.16
N PRO A 193 -13.63 33.50 13.58
CA PRO A 193 -13.47 34.31 14.75
C PRO A 193 -13.05 33.48 15.96
N THR A 194 -12.28 34.05 16.86
CA THR A 194 -11.70 33.38 18.05
C THR A 194 -12.72 32.54 18.79
N HIS A 195 -12.54 31.25 18.83
CA HIS A 195 -13.43 30.28 19.45
C HIS A 195 -12.65 29.01 19.87
N ASP A 196 -13.33 28.11 20.58
CA ASP A 196 -12.77 26.82 21.00
C ASP A 196 -12.63 25.84 19.80
N ILE A 197 -11.38 25.63 19.37
CA ILE A 197 -11.01 24.83 18.21
C ILE A 197 -11.14 23.31 18.42
N ARG A 198 -11.46 22.84 19.63
CA ARG A 198 -11.52 21.40 19.95
C ARG A 198 -12.58 20.63 19.16
N ARG A 199 -13.66 21.32 18.73
CA ARG A 199 -14.68 20.72 17.86
C ARG A 199 -14.11 20.37 16.50
N GLU A 200 -13.37 21.29 15.90
CA GLU A 200 -12.73 21.11 14.60
C GLU A 200 -11.64 20.01 14.69
N GLN A 201 -10.84 20.05 15.75
CA GLN A 201 -9.88 19.00 16.02
C GLN A 201 -10.52 17.61 16.20
N ALA A 202 -11.72 17.54 16.81
CA ALA A 202 -12.44 16.27 16.97
C ALA A 202 -12.88 15.68 15.61
N VAL A 203 -13.27 16.54 14.65
CA VAL A 203 -13.59 16.08 13.28
C VAL A 203 -12.36 15.48 12.59
N VAL A 204 -11.20 16.14 12.73
CA VAL A 204 -9.94 15.59 12.17
C VAL A 204 -9.58 14.27 12.84
N ARG A 205 -9.71 14.19 14.19
CA ARG A 205 -9.47 12.93 14.92
C ARG A 205 -10.40 11.81 14.46
N ALA A 206 -11.68 12.08 14.23
CA ALA A 206 -12.62 11.09 13.70
C ALA A 206 -12.20 10.55 12.30
N LYS A 207 -11.68 11.42 11.42
CA LYS A 207 -11.10 10.97 10.15
C LYS A 207 -9.86 10.08 10.37
N MET A 208 -8.98 10.46 11.30
CA MET A 208 -7.80 9.65 11.65
C MET A 208 -8.19 8.30 12.25
N ASP A 209 -9.24 8.24 13.09
CA ASP A 209 -9.79 6.98 13.61
C ASP A 209 -10.26 6.07 12.48
N GLY A 210 -10.87 6.64 11.43
CA GLY A 210 -11.22 5.91 10.22
C GLY A 210 -10.00 5.31 9.50
N LEU A 211 -8.89 6.06 9.40
CA LEU A 211 -7.64 5.54 8.85
C LEU A 211 -7.05 4.44 9.74
N SER A 212 -7.08 4.63 11.07
CA SER A 212 -6.61 3.63 12.05
C SER A 212 -7.43 2.34 12.02
N ALA A 213 -8.74 2.42 11.81
CA ALA A 213 -9.58 1.24 11.65
C ALA A 213 -9.19 0.42 10.40
N ARG A 214 -8.85 1.10 9.31
CA ARG A 214 -8.38 0.46 8.06
C ARG A 214 -7.02 -0.22 8.23
N LEU A 215 -6.16 0.26 9.13
CA LEU A 215 -4.87 -0.38 9.44
C LEU A 215 -5.03 -1.81 9.94
N LYS A 216 -6.09 -2.13 10.69
CA LYS A 216 -6.32 -3.48 11.26
C LYS A 216 -6.45 -4.57 10.19
N THR A 217 -6.87 -4.22 8.97
CA THR A 217 -7.07 -5.14 7.85
C THR A 217 -6.09 -4.92 6.70
N ALA A 218 -5.21 -3.93 6.83
CA ALA A 218 -4.26 -3.54 5.80
C ALA A 218 -3.13 -4.55 5.67
N ASN A 219 -2.67 -4.78 4.44
CA ASN A 219 -1.40 -5.45 4.21
C ASN A 219 -0.23 -4.46 4.48
N ARG A 220 1.01 -4.97 4.48
CA ARG A 220 2.20 -4.15 4.78
C ARG A 220 2.27 -2.86 3.95
N GLU A 221 1.96 -2.95 2.69
CA GLU A 221 2.10 -1.85 1.74
C GLU A 221 1.00 -0.79 1.90
N SER A 222 -0.27 -1.21 2.01
CA SER A 222 -1.38 -0.30 2.31
C SER A 222 -1.29 0.27 3.73
N GLY A 223 -0.76 -0.51 4.68
CA GLY A 223 -0.47 -0.06 6.04
C GLY A 223 0.55 1.09 6.06
N ALA A 224 1.62 0.99 5.27
CA ALA A 224 2.61 2.06 5.17
C ALA A 224 2.01 3.39 4.68
N ALA A 225 1.13 3.35 3.67
CA ALA A 225 0.42 4.53 3.20
C ALA A 225 -0.55 5.11 4.25
N LEU A 226 -1.25 4.25 4.99
CA LEU A 226 -2.14 4.68 6.07
C LEU A 226 -1.38 5.33 7.24
N HIS A 227 -0.21 4.82 7.62
CA HIS A 227 0.67 5.46 8.60
C HIS A 227 1.12 6.86 8.13
N TYR A 228 1.43 7.02 6.83
CA TYR A 228 1.70 8.34 6.26
C TYR A 228 0.48 9.29 6.44
N GLY A 229 -0.73 8.82 6.14
CA GLY A 229 -1.95 9.61 6.33
C GLY A 229 -2.19 10.02 7.79
N LEU A 230 -1.97 9.10 8.74
CA LEU A 230 -2.05 9.39 10.17
C LEU A 230 -0.98 10.41 10.58
N GLY A 231 0.25 10.25 10.12
CA GLY A 231 1.33 11.21 10.38
C GLY A 231 0.99 12.62 9.88
N ARG A 232 0.39 12.76 8.69
CA ARG A 232 -0.12 14.04 8.17
C ARG A 232 -1.25 14.59 9.04
N GLY A 233 -2.20 13.75 9.48
CA GLY A 233 -3.26 14.14 10.42
C GLY A 233 -2.70 14.68 11.73
N HIS A 234 -1.70 14.02 12.32
CA HIS A 234 -1.00 14.50 13.52
C HIS A 234 -0.28 15.82 13.28
N LEU A 235 0.34 16.05 12.10
CA LEU A 235 0.91 17.35 11.73
C LEU A 235 -0.15 18.47 11.72
N VAL A 236 -1.29 18.20 11.13
CA VAL A 236 -2.43 19.13 11.10
C VAL A 236 -2.89 19.50 12.51
N LEU A 237 -2.89 18.55 13.44
CA LEU A 237 -3.21 18.74 14.84
C LEU A 237 -2.00 19.25 15.67
N ARG A 238 -0.83 19.44 15.03
CA ARG A 238 0.44 19.87 15.67
C ARG A 238 0.93 18.94 16.79
N GLN A 239 0.60 17.67 16.67
CA GLN A 239 1.05 16.60 17.53
C GLN A 239 2.36 16.02 16.95
N TYR A 240 3.44 16.79 17.03
CA TYR A 240 4.68 16.50 16.29
C TYR A 240 5.38 15.21 16.71
N ALA A 241 5.26 14.80 17.97
CA ALA A 241 5.81 13.53 18.45
C ALA A 241 5.07 12.32 17.83
N ASP A 242 3.74 12.40 17.77
CA ASP A 242 2.91 11.36 17.16
C ASP A 242 3.09 11.36 15.64
N ALA A 243 3.16 12.55 15.03
CA ALA A 243 3.45 12.70 13.61
C ALA A 243 4.77 12.03 13.23
N GLN A 244 5.85 12.32 13.97
CA GLN A 244 7.15 11.70 13.75
C GLN A 244 7.05 10.18 13.83
N ARG A 245 6.41 9.63 14.88
CA ARG A 245 6.28 8.17 15.06
C ARG A 245 5.58 7.52 13.88
N GLU A 246 4.43 8.04 13.46
CA GLU A 246 3.65 7.50 12.35
C GLU A 246 4.39 7.59 11.01
N LEU A 247 5.04 8.73 10.74
CA LEU A 247 5.83 8.94 9.52
C LEU A 247 7.09 8.04 9.47
N GLN A 248 7.73 7.79 10.62
CA GLN A 248 8.85 6.85 10.71
C GLN A 248 8.41 5.41 10.44
N ILE A 249 7.24 4.99 10.97
CA ILE A 249 6.66 3.67 10.68
C ILE A 249 6.38 3.54 9.18
N ALA A 250 5.78 4.57 8.56
CA ALA A 250 5.53 4.58 7.12
C ALA A 250 6.81 4.40 6.30
N LEU A 251 7.87 5.13 6.65
CA LEU A 251 9.18 5.05 5.99
C LEU A 251 9.81 3.67 6.14
N GLN A 252 9.83 3.11 7.36
CA GLN A 252 10.37 1.77 7.65
C GLN A 252 9.57 0.65 6.96
N ALA A 253 8.27 0.86 6.74
CA ALA A 253 7.41 -0.06 6.02
C ALA A 253 7.59 0.01 4.48
N GLY A 254 8.39 0.97 3.98
CA GLY A 254 8.73 1.12 2.57
C GLY A 254 7.86 2.11 1.79
N TYR A 255 7.14 3.01 2.47
CA TYR A 255 6.46 4.12 1.79
C TYR A 255 7.48 5.23 1.49
N GLU A 256 7.96 5.25 0.25
CA GLU A 256 8.92 6.25 -0.19
C GLU A 256 8.23 7.32 -1.05
N SER A 257 8.18 8.56 -0.55
CA SER A 257 7.73 9.73 -1.30
C SER A 257 8.42 10.99 -0.77
N GLU A 258 8.63 11.97 -1.62
CA GLU A 258 9.17 13.27 -1.23
C GLU A 258 8.26 13.97 -0.21
N SER A 259 6.94 13.84 -0.37
CA SER A 259 5.96 14.39 0.59
C SER A 259 6.08 13.77 1.99
N LEU A 260 6.42 12.47 2.10
CA LEU A 260 6.69 11.85 3.40
C LEU A 260 7.97 12.42 4.01
N ARG A 261 9.05 12.54 3.23
CA ARG A 261 10.31 13.11 3.71
C ARG A 261 10.12 14.54 4.20
N THR A 262 9.43 15.36 3.42
CA THR A 262 9.08 16.73 3.81
C THR A 262 8.27 16.75 5.11
N ALA A 263 7.22 15.93 5.23
CA ALA A 263 6.40 15.85 6.44
C ALA A 263 7.20 15.42 7.67
N LEU A 264 8.09 14.44 7.52
CA LEU A 264 8.96 13.98 8.60
C LEU A 264 9.98 15.05 9.01
N GLY A 265 10.55 15.75 8.03
CA GLY A 265 11.46 16.87 8.27
C GLY A 265 10.78 18.00 9.04
N LEU A 266 9.53 18.35 8.68
CA LEU A 266 8.73 19.33 9.41
C LEU A 266 8.42 18.89 10.85
N ALA A 267 8.01 17.63 11.03
CA ALA A 267 7.73 17.09 12.37
C ALA A 267 8.96 17.17 13.28
N LEU A 268 10.12 16.78 12.76
CA LEU A 268 11.39 16.82 13.50
C LEU A 268 11.85 18.23 13.80
N GLY A 269 11.78 19.15 12.83
CA GLY A 269 12.16 20.56 13.01
C GLY A 269 11.29 21.28 14.05
N GLU A 270 9.99 21.03 14.03
CA GLU A 270 9.07 21.60 15.01
C GLU A 270 9.26 20.99 16.42
N ARG A 271 9.58 19.68 16.51
CA ARG A 271 9.98 19.06 17.77
C ARG A 271 11.24 19.69 18.35
N TYR A 272 12.29 19.84 17.53
CA TYR A 272 13.51 20.54 17.95
C TYR A 272 13.17 21.91 18.53
N ARG A 273 12.33 22.69 17.84
CA ARG A 273 11.95 24.04 18.26
C ARG A 273 11.17 24.04 19.59
N GLN A 274 10.20 23.13 19.75
CA GLN A 274 9.45 22.99 20.99
C GLN A 274 10.34 22.63 22.17
N GLU A 275 11.15 21.60 22.05
CA GLU A 275 12.04 21.10 23.10
C GLU A 275 13.10 22.15 23.48
N LEU A 276 13.69 22.82 22.47
CA LEU A 276 14.67 23.88 22.73
C LEU A 276 14.04 25.09 23.41
N THR A 277 12.83 25.46 23.00
CA THR A 277 12.11 26.59 23.64
C THR A 277 11.82 26.27 25.10
N GLN A 278 11.41 25.03 25.39
CA GLN A 278 11.22 24.58 26.78
C GLN A 278 12.54 24.61 27.55
N ALA A 279 13.63 24.11 26.98
CA ALA A 279 14.95 24.12 27.60
C ALA A 279 15.42 25.55 27.96
N LYS A 280 15.24 26.50 27.02
CA LYS A 280 15.65 27.91 27.21
C LYS A 280 14.84 28.65 28.28
N ARG A 281 13.62 28.22 28.59
CA ARG A 281 12.80 28.87 29.63
C ARG A 281 13.35 28.64 31.04
N PHE A 282 14.02 27.51 31.29
CA PHE A 282 14.27 27.05 32.67
C PHE A 282 15.69 26.54 32.95
N GLY A 283 16.51 26.35 31.95
CA GLY A 283 17.88 25.85 32.10
C GLY A 283 18.88 26.97 32.42
N ASN A 284 19.95 26.62 33.15
CA ASN A 284 21.13 27.46 33.16
C ASN A 284 21.87 27.37 31.79
N LYS A 285 22.76 28.33 31.52
CA LYS A 285 23.47 28.42 30.23
C LYS A 285 24.16 27.12 29.82
N GLN A 286 24.80 26.41 30.77
CA GLN A 286 25.53 25.19 30.49
C GLN A 286 24.60 24.04 30.14
N TRP A 287 23.52 23.87 30.90
CA TRP A 287 22.50 22.83 30.64
C TRP A 287 21.77 23.09 29.32
N ILE A 288 21.43 24.35 29.00
CA ILE A 288 20.80 24.71 27.72
C ILE A 288 21.73 24.34 26.56
N ALA A 289 23.02 24.66 26.65
CA ALA A 289 23.99 24.34 25.59
C ALA A 289 24.13 22.81 25.38
N GLN A 290 24.19 22.03 26.47
CA GLN A 290 24.22 20.58 26.39
C GLN A 290 22.94 20.05 25.76
N ARG A 291 21.78 20.51 26.23
CA ARG A 291 20.47 20.06 25.70
C ARG A 291 20.29 20.43 24.24
N ASP A 292 20.72 21.62 23.82
CA ASP A 292 20.70 22.03 22.41
C ASP A 292 21.56 21.11 21.53
N GLN A 293 22.72 20.68 22.00
CA GLN A 293 23.56 19.72 21.29
C GLN A 293 22.88 18.34 21.13
N GLU A 294 22.23 17.84 22.19
CA GLU A 294 21.45 16.60 22.16
C GLU A 294 20.30 16.72 21.14
N LEU A 295 19.48 17.76 21.27
CA LEU A 295 18.33 18.02 20.40
C LEU A 295 18.76 18.24 18.94
N THR A 296 19.89 18.90 18.72
CA THR A 296 20.47 19.09 17.39
C THR A 296 20.79 17.75 16.73
N THR A 297 21.38 16.83 17.48
CA THR A 297 21.72 15.50 16.95
C THR A 297 20.46 14.64 16.74
N GLU A 298 19.50 14.68 17.67
CA GLU A 298 18.31 13.84 17.65
C GLU A 298 17.28 14.31 16.62
N PHE A 299 17.06 15.61 16.52
CA PHE A 299 15.96 16.16 15.73
C PHE A 299 16.43 17.07 14.57
N LEU A 300 17.36 18.03 14.83
CA LEU A 300 17.69 19.05 13.85
C LEU A 300 18.45 18.46 12.65
N HIS A 301 19.51 17.69 12.88
CA HIS A 301 20.28 17.11 11.77
C HIS A 301 19.43 16.21 10.86
N PRO A 302 18.58 15.31 11.38
CA PRO A 302 17.64 14.57 10.55
C PRO A 302 16.63 15.47 9.82
N ALA A 303 16.10 16.50 10.48
CA ALA A 303 15.18 17.47 9.85
C ALA A 303 15.82 18.14 8.64
N LEU A 304 17.04 18.67 8.82
CA LEU A 304 17.81 19.31 7.75
C LEU A 304 18.08 18.36 6.58
N LYS A 305 18.33 17.09 6.86
CA LYS A 305 18.52 16.05 5.82
C LYS A 305 17.25 15.86 4.99
N TYR A 306 16.08 15.77 5.63
CA TYR A 306 14.82 15.51 4.96
C TYR A 306 14.25 16.74 4.24
N LEU A 307 14.60 17.97 4.65
CA LEU A 307 14.13 19.22 4.06
C LEU A 307 15.05 19.80 2.97
N ARG A 308 16.20 19.16 2.66
CA ARG A 308 17.17 19.66 1.68
C ARG A 308 16.67 19.67 0.24
N ASP A 309 15.88 18.66 -0.11
CA ASP A 309 15.32 18.51 -1.44
C ASP A 309 14.12 19.47 -1.63
N ASP A 310 13.60 19.58 -2.83
CA ASP A 310 12.46 20.47 -3.11
C ASP A 310 11.21 19.99 -2.35
N PRO A 311 10.66 20.80 -1.42
CA PRO A 311 9.58 20.34 -0.54
C PRO A 311 8.33 20.02 -1.33
N GLN A 312 7.84 18.79 -1.21
CA GLN A 312 6.64 18.28 -1.88
C GLN A 312 5.51 18.05 -0.88
N GLY A 313 4.26 18.16 -1.35
CA GLY A 313 3.07 17.92 -0.53
C GLY A 313 2.85 18.95 0.57
N VAL A 314 3.32 20.16 0.36
CA VAL A 314 3.13 21.35 1.19
C VAL A 314 2.54 22.51 0.37
N GLU A 315 1.86 23.43 1.04
CA GLU A 315 1.18 24.54 0.36
C GLU A 315 2.15 25.65 -0.09
N SER A 316 3.21 25.85 0.67
CA SER A 316 4.24 26.84 0.37
C SER A 316 5.63 26.23 0.48
N PRO A 317 6.23 25.79 -0.63
CA PRO A 317 7.62 25.34 -0.66
C PRO A 317 8.60 26.42 -0.17
N LEU A 318 8.32 27.69 -0.47
CA LEU A 318 9.15 28.82 -0.01
C LEU A 318 9.13 28.96 1.51
N TYR A 319 7.97 28.77 2.15
CA TYR A 319 7.89 28.76 3.61
C TYR A 319 8.77 27.66 4.22
N VAL A 320 8.74 26.45 3.66
CA VAL A 320 9.58 25.34 4.15
C VAL A 320 11.08 25.63 3.93
N LYS A 321 11.45 26.22 2.80
CA LYS A 321 12.83 26.69 2.56
C LYS A 321 13.22 27.80 3.57
N GLY A 322 12.28 28.67 3.91
CA GLY A 322 12.45 29.68 4.97
C GLY A 322 12.68 29.07 6.34
N LEU A 323 11.89 28.04 6.72
CA LEU A 323 12.10 27.27 7.95
C LEU A 323 13.49 26.62 7.97
N LEU A 324 13.91 26.00 6.87
CA LEU A 324 15.24 25.41 6.74
C LEU A 324 16.35 26.45 7.00
N ALA A 325 16.24 27.63 6.40
CA ALA A 325 17.16 28.73 6.62
C ALA A 325 17.14 29.20 8.08
N PHE A 326 15.97 29.27 8.70
CA PHE A 326 15.80 29.62 10.11
C PHE A 326 16.48 28.63 11.04
N TYR A 327 16.28 27.31 10.81
CA TYR A 327 16.96 26.26 11.57
C TYR A 327 18.48 26.31 11.42
N GLN A 328 18.99 26.77 10.28
CA GLN A 328 20.42 27.01 10.03
C GLN A 328 20.94 28.35 10.56
N GLN A 329 20.12 29.11 11.30
CA GLN A 329 20.45 30.43 11.83
C GLN A 329 20.72 31.51 10.74
N GLN A 330 20.24 31.26 9.51
CA GLN A 330 20.38 32.18 8.36
C GLN A 330 19.20 33.16 8.36
N HIS A 331 19.17 34.07 9.32
CA HIS A 331 18.03 34.94 9.62
C HIS A 331 17.61 35.81 8.41
N GLU A 332 18.57 36.41 7.68
CA GLU A 332 18.24 37.23 6.51
C GLU A 332 17.59 36.43 5.38
N SER A 333 18.14 35.26 5.08
CA SER A 333 17.55 34.32 4.11
C SER A 333 16.19 33.86 4.51
N ALA A 334 16.00 33.52 5.79
CA ALA A 334 14.71 33.10 6.33
C ALA A 334 13.65 34.18 6.19
N LEU A 335 13.96 35.43 6.53
CA LEU A 335 13.06 36.59 6.35
C LEU A 335 12.71 36.82 4.88
N ALA A 336 13.69 36.77 3.99
CA ALA A 336 13.46 36.96 2.54
C ALA A 336 12.51 35.90 1.99
N LEU A 337 12.74 34.64 2.33
CA LEU A 337 11.91 33.50 1.90
C LEU A 337 10.52 33.54 2.52
N ALA A 338 10.40 33.92 3.80
CA ALA A 338 9.08 34.07 4.47
C ALA A 338 8.26 35.19 3.80
N LYS A 339 8.87 36.34 3.47
CA LYS A 339 8.17 37.42 2.77
C LYS A 339 7.71 37.00 1.37
N GLN A 340 8.54 36.28 0.62
CA GLN A 340 8.16 35.74 -0.68
C GLN A 340 7.01 34.72 -0.54
N ALA A 341 7.11 33.82 0.44
CA ALA A 341 6.04 32.87 0.74
C ALA A 341 4.71 33.57 1.06
N GLN A 342 4.76 34.65 1.88
CA GLN A 342 3.57 35.45 2.20
C GLN A 342 2.97 36.14 0.98
N ALA A 343 3.78 36.62 0.06
CA ALA A 343 3.29 37.22 -1.19
C ALA A 343 2.59 36.20 -2.10
N GLU A 344 3.13 34.97 -2.18
CA GLU A 344 2.52 33.88 -2.97
C GLU A 344 1.30 33.25 -2.31
N THR A 345 1.30 33.16 -0.97
CA THR A 345 0.24 32.51 -0.19
C THR A 345 -0.29 33.44 0.92
N PRO A 346 -0.96 34.57 0.57
CA PRO A 346 -1.39 35.58 1.56
C PRO A 346 -2.43 35.08 2.56
N TRP A 347 -3.09 33.95 2.26
CA TRP A 347 -4.04 33.30 3.17
C TRP A 347 -3.40 32.38 4.20
N LEU A 348 -2.08 32.13 4.11
CA LEU A 348 -1.35 31.28 5.02
C LEU A 348 -0.69 32.14 6.11
N ALA A 349 -0.98 31.83 7.37
CA ALA A 349 -0.41 32.57 8.52
C ALA A 349 1.03 32.18 8.83
N ASP A 350 1.45 30.96 8.47
CA ASP A 350 2.74 30.38 8.84
C ASP A 350 3.96 31.19 8.36
N PRO A 351 3.99 31.81 7.16
CA PRO A 351 5.09 32.70 6.77
C PRO A 351 5.23 33.93 7.68
N LEU A 352 4.11 34.52 8.11
CA LEU A 352 4.14 35.65 9.04
C LEU A 352 4.62 35.24 10.43
N VAL A 353 4.23 34.03 10.90
CA VAL A 353 4.74 33.45 12.14
C VAL A 353 6.26 33.29 12.03
N LEU A 354 6.76 32.76 10.91
CA LEU A 354 8.20 32.62 10.71
C LEU A 354 8.93 33.96 10.72
N GLU A 355 8.39 35.02 10.08
CA GLU A 355 8.97 36.38 10.18
C GLU A 355 9.07 36.84 11.63
N GLY A 356 8.00 36.66 12.41
CA GLY A 356 7.96 37.01 13.84
C GLY A 356 8.99 36.20 14.65
N ASP A 357 9.05 34.87 14.44
CA ASP A 357 10.00 33.99 15.12
C ASP A 357 11.47 34.39 14.83
N VAL A 358 11.77 34.83 13.58
CA VAL A 358 13.11 35.31 13.22
C VAL A 358 13.47 36.62 13.94
N TYR A 359 12.55 37.59 13.97
CA TYR A 359 12.78 38.84 14.71
C TYR A 359 12.93 38.55 16.22
N HIS A 360 12.12 37.67 16.78
CA HIS A 360 12.24 37.22 18.18
C HIS A 360 13.62 36.62 18.45
N ALA A 361 14.12 35.73 17.58
CA ALA A 361 15.43 35.06 17.73
C ALA A 361 16.59 36.10 17.66
N GLN A 362 16.51 37.05 16.74
CA GLN A 362 17.48 38.16 16.67
C GLN A 362 17.47 39.01 17.93
N ALA A 363 16.27 39.34 18.45
CA ALA A 363 16.14 40.10 19.68
C ALA A 363 16.73 39.39 20.90
N GLN A 364 16.59 38.06 21.01
CA GLN A 364 17.17 37.31 22.12
C GLN A 364 18.68 37.44 22.24
N SER A 365 19.41 37.40 21.14
CA SER A 365 20.88 37.60 21.16
C SER A 365 21.27 39.02 21.59
N ILE A 366 20.50 40.03 21.22
CA ILE A 366 20.68 41.44 21.60
C ILE A 366 20.32 41.66 23.07
N LEU A 367 19.26 41.02 23.58
CA LEU A 367 18.92 41.02 25.02
C LEU A 367 20.07 40.49 25.88
N LEU A 368 20.69 39.39 25.45
CA LEU A 368 21.85 38.80 26.14
C LEU A 368 23.08 39.75 26.15
N ALA A 369 23.19 40.66 25.18
CA ALA A 369 24.21 41.66 25.14
C ALA A 369 23.86 42.94 25.94
N GLY A 370 22.69 42.96 26.64
CA GLY A 370 22.25 44.11 27.43
C GLY A 370 21.76 45.33 26.64
N LYS A 371 21.53 45.17 25.33
CA LYS A 371 21.07 46.26 24.45
C LYS A 371 19.55 46.31 24.40
N TRP A 372 18.93 46.72 25.52
CA TRP A 372 17.49 46.61 25.75
C TRP A 372 16.61 47.36 24.74
N LYS A 373 17.05 48.59 24.28
CA LYS A 373 16.27 49.39 23.32
C LYS A 373 16.25 48.70 21.94
N GLU A 374 17.43 48.32 21.45
CA GLU A 374 17.52 47.65 20.16
C GLU A 374 16.74 46.35 20.14
N ALA A 375 16.80 45.55 21.22
CA ALA A 375 16.02 44.31 21.38
C ALA A 375 14.51 44.58 21.40
N ARG A 376 14.08 45.66 22.11
CA ARG A 376 12.66 46.02 22.15
C ARG A 376 12.13 46.36 20.75
N ASP A 377 12.88 47.10 19.95
CA ASP A 377 12.45 47.45 18.58
C ASP A 377 12.27 46.24 17.69
N LEU A 378 13.15 45.22 17.78
CA LEU A 378 12.98 43.94 17.08
C LEU A 378 11.82 43.12 17.59
N LEU A 379 11.59 43.10 18.93
CA LEU A 379 10.44 42.42 19.51
C LEU A 379 9.12 43.05 19.07
N LEU A 380 9.06 44.35 18.92
CA LEU A 380 7.85 45.03 18.39
C LEU A 380 7.60 44.65 16.91
N LEU A 381 8.67 44.43 16.11
CA LEU A 381 8.51 43.84 14.76
C LEU A 381 7.97 42.39 14.85
N ALA A 382 8.46 41.57 15.78
CA ALA A 382 7.96 40.23 15.98
C ALA A 382 6.46 40.26 16.34
N VAL A 383 6.07 41.08 17.30
CA VAL A 383 4.66 41.30 17.66
C VAL A 383 3.82 41.71 16.45
N ALA A 384 4.29 42.64 15.64
CA ALA A 384 3.54 43.09 14.46
C ALA A 384 3.28 41.94 13.47
N ARG A 385 4.27 41.03 13.30
CA ARG A 385 4.12 39.88 12.43
C ARG A 385 3.19 38.80 13.02
N HIS A 386 3.32 38.50 14.32
CA HIS A 386 2.41 37.56 14.99
C HIS A 386 0.97 38.08 15.02
N ARG A 387 0.73 39.37 15.25
CA ARG A 387 -0.59 39.98 15.09
C ARG A 387 -1.15 39.90 13.68
N ALA A 388 -0.33 40.14 12.68
CA ALA A 388 -0.74 39.95 11.29
C ALA A 388 -1.13 38.47 11.02
N ALA A 389 -0.38 37.52 11.57
CA ALA A 389 -0.71 36.10 11.49
C ALA A 389 -2.03 35.81 12.24
N ALA A 390 -2.26 36.39 13.43
CA ALA A 390 -3.50 36.24 14.17
C ALA A 390 -4.72 36.80 13.41
N SER A 391 -4.56 37.83 12.57
CA SER A 391 -5.65 38.34 11.74
C SER A 391 -6.11 37.34 10.66
N ILE A 392 -5.22 36.43 10.21
CA ILE A 392 -5.50 35.36 9.26
C ILE A 392 -6.01 34.10 9.99
N SER A 393 -5.35 33.72 11.09
CA SER A 393 -5.63 32.49 11.86
C SER A 393 -6.13 32.83 13.28
N ARG A 394 -7.33 33.38 13.36
CA ARG A 394 -7.94 33.97 14.58
C ARG A 394 -8.17 32.98 15.72
N SER A 395 -8.28 31.69 15.40
CA SER A 395 -8.46 30.62 16.40
C SER A 395 -7.22 29.71 16.53
N ASP A 396 -6.08 30.15 16.03
CA ASP A 396 -4.80 29.45 16.21
C ASP A 396 -4.11 29.89 17.52
N GLY A 397 -4.23 29.09 18.57
CA GLY A 397 -3.61 29.40 19.89
C GLY A 397 -2.10 29.60 19.84
N ARG A 398 -1.38 28.97 18.89
CA ARG A 398 0.08 29.12 18.72
C ARG A 398 0.47 30.56 18.39
N VAL A 399 -0.31 31.24 17.57
CA VAL A 399 -0.01 32.60 17.16
C VAL A 399 -0.12 33.55 18.36
N TYR A 400 -1.14 33.34 19.19
CA TYR A 400 -1.31 34.11 20.44
C TYR A 400 -0.24 33.76 21.48
N GLU A 401 0.21 32.49 21.52
CA GLU A 401 1.34 32.09 22.37
C GLU A 401 2.61 32.85 21.98
N ALA A 402 2.91 32.95 20.69
CA ALA A 402 4.07 33.65 20.19
C ALA A 402 3.95 35.15 20.50
N GLU A 403 2.79 35.77 20.24
CA GLU A 403 2.52 37.18 20.54
C GLU A 403 2.66 37.49 22.04
N ALA A 404 2.09 36.64 22.93
CA ALA A 404 2.20 36.82 24.36
C ALA A 404 3.64 36.73 24.87
N ASN A 405 4.40 35.76 24.34
CA ASN A 405 5.85 35.62 24.63
C ASN A 405 6.64 36.86 24.23
N ASP A 406 6.37 37.41 23.05
CA ASP A 406 7.05 38.63 22.58
C ASP A 406 6.72 39.82 23.51
N TRP A 407 5.46 40.03 23.85
CA TRP A 407 5.04 41.10 24.75
C TRP A 407 5.66 41.00 26.15
N VAL A 408 5.80 39.79 26.70
CA VAL A 408 6.51 39.59 27.97
C VAL A 408 8.00 39.97 27.82
N ARG A 409 8.63 39.68 26.70
CA ARG A 409 10.01 40.12 26.43
C ARG A 409 10.14 41.62 26.17
N VAL A 410 9.15 42.25 25.51
CA VAL A 410 9.07 43.71 25.39
C VAL A 410 8.99 44.35 26.77
N MET A 411 8.09 43.86 27.64
CA MET A 411 7.93 44.32 29.01
C MET A 411 9.25 44.16 29.81
N GLU A 412 10.00 43.08 29.59
CA GLU A 412 11.32 42.90 30.21
C GLU A 412 12.33 43.98 29.77
N ALA A 413 12.41 44.22 28.46
CA ALA A 413 13.31 45.23 27.90
C ALA A 413 12.89 46.67 28.38
N GLU A 414 11.59 46.95 28.47
CA GLU A 414 11.05 48.21 28.98
C GLU A 414 11.37 48.40 30.48
N ALA A 415 11.18 47.33 31.28
CA ALA A 415 11.53 47.36 32.69
C ALA A 415 12.99 47.65 32.94
N GLN A 416 13.92 47.05 32.15
CA GLN A 416 15.37 47.26 32.27
C GLN A 416 15.82 48.65 31.77
N SER A 417 15.08 49.21 30.85
CA SER A 417 15.38 50.56 30.30
C SER A 417 14.67 51.68 31.09
N GLY A 418 13.90 51.34 32.13
CA GLY A 418 13.13 52.32 32.94
C GLY A 418 11.84 52.81 32.27
N ALA A 419 11.46 52.25 31.13
CA ALA A 419 10.25 52.61 30.40
C ALA A 419 8.97 52.11 31.07
N PRO A 420 7.79 52.71 30.77
CA PRO A 420 6.51 52.18 31.23
C PRO A 420 6.22 50.77 30.69
N VAL A 421 5.67 49.88 31.55
CA VAL A 421 5.40 48.45 31.18
C VAL A 421 3.90 48.13 31.12
N LEU A 422 3.02 49.13 31.32
CA LEU A 422 1.60 48.88 31.44
C LEU A 422 0.95 48.40 30.14
N GLU A 423 1.34 48.99 29.01
CA GLU A 423 0.77 48.62 27.69
C GLU A 423 1.21 47.24 27.26
N SER A 424 2.51 46.92 27.42
CA SER A 424 3.05 45.61 27.10
C SER A 424 2.49 44.50 27.97
N TRP A 425 2.24 44.79 29.28
CA TRP A 425 1.54 43.85 30.17
C TRP A 425 0.10 43.60 29.72
N ARG A 426 -0.68 44.67 29.41
CA ARG A 426 -2.07 44.51 28.92
C ARG A 426 -2.11 43.66 27.68
N ALA A 427 -1.26 43.94 26.70
CA ALA A 427 -1.20 43.21 25.44
C ALA A 427 -0.77 41.76 25.63
N ALA A 428 0.19 41.47 26.52
CA ALA A 428 0.56 40.11 26.88
C ALA A 428 -0.59 39.32 27.52
N SER A 429 -1.34 39.98 28.43
CA SER A 429 -2.48 39.38 29.11
C SER A 429 -3.63 39.10 28.15
N GLU A 430 -3.93 40.04 27.23
CA GLU A 430 -4.95 39.86 26.18
C GLU A 430 -4.61 38.72 25.24
N ALA A 431 -3.38 38.64 24.78
CA ALA A 431 -2.94 37.51 23.93
C ALA A 431 -3.05 36.17 24.65
N ALA A 432 -2.69 36.10 25.92
CA ALA A 432 -2.87 34.89 26.74
C ALA A 432 -4.38 34.52 26.91
N GLU A 433 -5.27 35.48 27.03
CA GLU A 433 -6.73 35.27 27.11
C GLU A 433 -7.28 34.74 25.77
N HIS A 434 -6.86 35.29 24.64
CA HIS A 434 -7.22 34.77 23.35
C HIS A 434 -6.75 33.29 23.19
N MET A 435 -5.53 32.98 23.62
CA MET A 435 -5.04 31.61 23.62
C MET A 435 -5.93 30.67 24.46
N MET A 436 -6.32 31.10 25.69
CA MET A 436 -7.20 30.33 26.56
C MET A 436 -8.58 30.13 25.93
N THR A 437 -9.07 31.08 25.15
CA THR A 437 -10.34 30.97 24.42
C THR A 437 -10.25 29.93 23.30
N THR A 438 -9.11 29.87 22.61
CA THR A 438 -8.94 28.91 21.51
C THR A 438 -8.83 27.44 21.98
N ASN A 439 -8.30 27.22 23.18
CA ASN A 439 -8.23 25.90 23.81
C ASN A 439 -8.26 26.01 25.35
N PRO A 440 -9.47 26.03 25.98
CA PRO A 440 -9.63 26.19 27.42
C PRO A 440 -9.02 25.06 28.27
N GLN A 441 -8.69 23.91 27.68
CA GLN A 441 -8.07 22.78 28.38
C GLN A 441 -6.55 22.76 28.32
N LEU A 442 -5.93 23.69 27.59
CA LEU A 442 -4.49 23.76 27.48
C LEU A 442 -3.91 24.65 28.58
N ALA A 443 -3.07 24.08 29.45
CA ALA A 443 -2.48 24.78 30.58
C ALA A 443 -1.60 25.98 30.18
N SER A 444 -0.99 25.95 28.98
CA SER A 444 -0.03 26.95 28.53
C SER A 444 -0.58 28.38 28.47
N GLY A 445 -1.86 28.59 28.13
CA GLY A 445 -2.48 29.91 28.15
C GLY A 445 -2.54 30.50 29.56
N ALA A 446 -2.97 29.71 30.55
CA ALA A 446 -3.00 30.11 31.94
C ALA A 446 -1.57 30.32 32.49
N THR A 447 -0.61 29.52 32.09
CA THR A 447 0.82 29.67 32.44
C THR A 447 1.39 30.99 31.90
N LEU A 448 1.08 31.34 30.66
CA LEU A 448 1.49 32.65 30.07
C LEU A 448 0.86 33.82 30.77
N LYS A 449 -0.42 33.73 31.11
CA LYS A 449 -1.11 34.76 31.89
C LYS A 449 -0.47 34.92 33.27
N ALA A 450 -0.13 33.82 33.94
CA ALA A 450 0.61 33.84 35.18
C ALA A 450 1.96 34.54 35.04
N TRP A 451 2.73 34.21 33.97
CA TRP A 451 4.02 34.82 33.71
C TRP A 451 3.93 36.32 33.44
N ALA A 452 3.01 36.77 32.59
CA ALA A 452 2.81 38.17 32.30
C ALA A 452 2.46 38.97 33.58
N ASN A 453 1.52 38.49 34.41
CA ASN A 453 1.10 39.16 35.65
C ASN A 453 2.22 39.14 36.70
N TRP A 454 2.94 38.03 36.85
CA TRP A 454 4.08 37.97 37.76
C TRP A 454 5.17 38.98 37.35
N ARG A 455 5.50 39.03 36.05
CA ARG A 455 6.54 39.95 35.54
C ARG A 455 6.16 41.40 35.78
N PHE A 456 4.90 41.74 35.54
CA PHE A 456 4.38 43.07 35.81
C PHE A 456 4.39 43.41 37.33
N GLY A 457 3.89 42.51 38.17
CA GLY A 457 3.91 42.65 39.62
C GLY A 457 5.33 42.83 40.17
N LYS A 458 6.28 41.97 39.72
CA LYS A 458 7.70 42.09 40.08
C LYS A 458 8.29 43.44 39.67
N THR A 459 7.97 43.94 38.48
CA THR A 459 8.43 45.25 38.02
C THR A 459 7.90 46.38 38.88
N LYS A 460 6.62 46.30 39.26
CA LYS A 460 6.00 47.27 40.20
C LYS A 460 6.67 47.24 41.56
N LEU A 461 6.89 46.04 42.13
CA LEU A 461 7.57 45.85 43.41
C LEU A 461 8.97 46.47 43.42
N LEU A 462 9.75 46.26 42.35
CA LEU A 462 11.09 46.84 42.20
C LEU A 462 11.07 48.35 42.06
N ARG A 463 9.93 48.97 41.68
CA ARG A 463 9.70 50.41 41.61
C ARG A 463 9.09 50.98 42.87
N GLY A 464 8.82 50.17 43.89
CA GLY A 464 8.15 50.58 45.10
C GLY A 464 6.66 50.89 44.96
N GLU A 465 6.05 50.34 43.88
CA GLU A 465 4.62 50.48 43.57
C GLU A 465 3.84 49.32 44.15
N ASP A 466 2.54 49.49 44.39
CA ASP A 466 1.66 48.41 44.83
C ASP A 466 1.60 47.28 43.75
N ALA A 467 2.09 46.10 44.13
CA ALA A 467 2.19 44.94 43.29
C ALA A 467 1.19 43.83 43.65
N LYS A 468 0.36 44.02 44.71
CA LYS A 468 -0.46 42.96 45.27
C LYS A 468 -1.45 42.37 44.27
N GLN A 469 -2.25 43.18 43.65
CA GLN A 469 -3.27 42.71 42.70
C GLN A 469 -2.73 41.95 41.49
N PRO A 470 -1.66 42.42 40.77
CA PRO A 470 -1.06 41.63 39.71
C PRO A 470 -0.48 40.29 40.15
N LEU A 471 0.15 40.22 41.34
CA LEU A 471 0.71 38.98 41.87
C LEU A 471 -0.38 37.98 42.31
N GLU A 472 -1.48 38.44 42.87
CA GLU A 472 -2.65 37.60 43.18
C GLU A 472 -3.25 37.02 41.89
N THR A 473 -3.43 37.84 40.85
CA THR A 473 -3.89 37.37 39.53
C THR A 473 -2.91 36.35 38.90
N ALA A 474 -1.61 36.55 39.09
CA ALA A 474 -0.59 35.58 38.66
C ALA A 474 -0.73 34.24 39.39
N LEU A 475 -0.99 34.28 40.71
CA LEU A 475 -1.19 33.10 41.55
C LEU A 475 -2.43 32.30 41.11
N GLU A 476 -3.55 32.98 40.92
CA GLU A 476 -4.81 32.37 40.44
C GLU A 476 -4.59 31.70 39.06
N SER A 477 -3.89 32.38 38.15
CA SER A 477 -3.59 31.88 36.82
C SER A 477 -2.67 30.64 36.87
N ALA A 478 -1.65 30.66 37.75
CA ALA A 478 -0.76 29.50 37.93
C ALA A 478 -1.49 28.30 38.57
N GLN A 479 -2.38 28.55 39.54
CA GLN A 479 -3.23 27.49 40.11
C GLN A 479 -4.19 26.88 39.06
N ALA A 480 -4.77 27.72 38.20
CA ALA A 480 -5.60 27.23 37.09
C ALA A 480 -4.80 26.37 36.11
N ALA A 481 -3.56 26.75 35.79
CA ALA A 481 -2.68 25.96 34.95
C ALA A 481 -2.34 24.58 35.56
N ILE A 482 -2.01 24.54 36.88
CA ILE A 482 -1.76 23.28 37.60
C ILE A 482 -3.01 22.39 37.65
N LYS A 483 -4.18 22.98 37.83
CA LYS A 483 -5.44 22.22 37.80
C LYS A 483 -5.71 21.56 36.45
N LEU A 484 -5.33 22.22 35.34
CA LEU A 484 -5.46 21.69 34.00
C LEU A 484 -4.39 20.60 33.69
N SER A 485 -3.18 20.80 34.19
CA SER A 485 -2.05 19.87 33.99
C SER A 485 -1.22 19.76 35.26
N PRO A 486 -1.53 18.82 36.19
CA PRO A 486 -0.86 18.71 37.50
C PRO A 486 0.63 18.41 37.41
N ASN A 487 1.08 17.80 36.33
CA ASN A 487 2.48 17.44 36.09
C ASN A 487 3.21 18.46 35.21
N ASP A 488 2.56 19.56 34.84
CA ASP A 488 3.20 20.64 34.08
C ASP A 488 4.17 21.38 34.98
N TRP A 489 5.44 21.07 34.89
CA TRP A 489 6.49 21.67 35.69
C TRP A 489 6.61 23.20 35.44
N GLN A 490 6.17 23.73 34.29
CA GLN A 490 6.16 25.16 34.02
C GLN A 490 5.13 25.87 34.91
N ALA A 491 3.94 25.31 34.95
CA ALA A 491 2.89 25.82 35.85
C ALA A 491 3.32 25.76 37.31
N ILE A 492 3.96 24.66 37.73
CA ILE A 492 4.50 24.47 39.08
C ILE A 492 5.63 25.49 39.36
N TYR A 493 6.53 25.70 38.40
CA TYR A 493 7.62 26.69 38.54
C TYR A 493 7.08 28.10 38.73
N PHE A 494 6.14 28.57 37.87
CA PHE A 494 5.57 29.90 38.01
C PHE A 494 4.76 30.03 39.29
N TYR A 495 4.03 29.00 39.69
CA TYR A 495 3.34 28.99 40.97
C TYR A 495 4.31 29.23 42.14
N SER A 496 5.42 28.51 42.18
CA SER A 496 6.45 28.66 43.21
C SER A 496 7.12 30.03 43.17
N LEU A 497 7.37 30.56 41.98
CA LEU A 497 7.97 31.86 41.75
C LEU A 497 7.04 33.01 42.21
N VAL A 498 5.76 32.90 41.95
CA VAL A 498 4.74 33.88 42.40
C VAL A 498 4.65 33.86 43.90
N LEU A 499 4.59 32.66 44.52
CA LEU A 499 4.54 32.55 46.00
C LEU A 499 5.78 33.17 46.67
N SER A 500 6.97 32.93 46.13
CA SER A 500 8.20 33.54 46.63
C SER A 500 8.11 35.08 46.55
N THR A 501 7.64 35.60 45.39
CA THR A 501 7.51 37.06 45.20
C THR A 501 6.44 37.69 46.08
N LEU A 502 5.34 36.98 46.36
CA LEU A 502 4.29 37.43 47.30
C LEU A 502 4.81 37.47 48.74
N ALA A 503 5.69 36.55 49.14
CA ALA A 503 6.32 36.54 50.47
C ALA A 503 7.26 37.74 50.69
N ASP A 504 7.77 38.34 49.62
CA ASP A 504 8.61 39.54 49.64
C ASP A 504 7.79 40.86 49.70
N LEU A 505 6.46 40.78 49.70
CA LEU A 505 5.63 41.98 49.87
C LEU A 505 5.77 42.54 51.28
N PRO A 506 5.84 43.89 51.43
CA PRO A 506 5.97 44.54 52.71
C PRO A 506 4.71 44.44 53.60
#